data_6c3b2bd599bed539955dbe302bba8502
#
_entry.id   6c3b2bd599bed539955dbe302bba8502
#
_cell.length_a   1.000
_cell.length_b   1.000
_cell.length_c   1.000
_cell.angle_alpha   90.00
_cell.angle_beta   90.00
_cell.angle_gamma   90.00
#
_symmetry.space_group_name_H-M   'P 1'
#
loop_
_entity.id
_entity.type
_entity.pdbx_description
1 polymer ?
#
loop_
_entity_poly.entity_id
_entity_poly.type
_entity_poly.pdbx_seq_one_letter_code
_entity_poly.pdbx_strand_id
1 'polypeptide(L)'
;MNAFRFSWPGRVPASRSPLARYRRQLWLLLAPFLAGALLLIGLPALLTFGLAFTRYDALTPPVWSGWANFAAILQREVFWIAARNTLVFAGAAALLQVLGALGLALLLHPARRGVHLYRGGVYLTTILPDVAYALIWLWLFNPLYGPVNLVLGGIGLPQPAWLIDPATALPSLIAMAAFRVGEGMLLLIAARQALPAAYYQAAMLDGAGRWAIFRHITWPLLVPWLLLLFVRDIVVAAHSTFTAVFIMTGGGPGYATTLLPYLVFEEAFSHLRIGQAAAMLTLLFAAIALFVWFVYRRLGAWGYADDL
;
A
#
# COMPACT_ATOMS: atom_id res chain seq x y z
N MET A 1 -37.03 8.30 76.26
CA MET A 1 -35.69 8.38 75.61
C MET A 1 -35.43 7.04 74.96
N ASN A 2 -35.84 6.89 73.69
CA ASN A 2 -35.57 5.69 72.89
C ASN A 2 -34.51 6.00 71.88
N ALA A 3 -33.32 5.40 72.03
CA ALA A 3 -32.20 5.53 71.13
C ALA A 3 -32.47 4.71 69.89
N PHE A 4 -32.62 5.37 68.73
CA PHE A 4 -32.66 4.76 67.40
C PHE A 4 -31.27 4.21 67.09
N ARG A 5 -31.09 2.87 67.09
CA ARG A 5 -29.91 2.20 66.53
C ARG A 5 -30.04 2.16 64.99
N PHE A 6 -29.27 2.97 64.30
CA PHE A 6 -29.09 2.91 62.83
C PHE A 6 -28.19 1.71 62.52
N SER A 7 -28.75 0.62 61.98
CA SER A 7 -27.96 -0.51 61.45
C SER A 7 -27.62 -0.25 59.99
N TRP A 8 -26.33 -0.18 59.68
CA TRP A 8 -25.85 -0.10 58.30
C TRP A 8 -26.26 -1.36 57.54
N PRO A 9 -26.85 -1.25 56.32
CA PRO A 9 -27.13 -2.43 55.50
C PRO A 9 -25.82 -3.09 55.09
N GLY A 10 -25.82 -4.43 55.18
CA GLY A 10 -24.69 -5.30 54.96
C GLY A 10 -23.97 -5.04 53.63
N ARG A 11 -22.67 -5.35 53.62
CA ARG A 11 -21.80 -5.29 52.45
C ARG A 11 -22.46 -5.95 51.25
N VAL A 12 -22.78 -5.14 50.23
CA VAL A 12 -23.21 -5.64 48.94
C VAL A 12 -22.07 -6.55 48.40
N PRO A 13 -22.33 -7.82 48.07
CA PRO A 13 -21.31 -8.68 47.51
C PRO A 13 -20.78 -8.00 46.28
N ALA A 14 -19.45 -7.90 46.16
CA ALA A 14 -18.75 -7.32 45.02
C ALA A 14 -19.17 -8.10 43.77
N SER A 15 -20.23 -7.67 43.10
CA SER A 15 -20.62 -8.18 41.79
C SER A 15 -19.45 -7.91 40.87
N ARG A 16 -18.87 -8.97 40.33
CA ARG A 16 -17.81 -8.88 39.29
C ARG A 16 -18.25 -7.80 38.32
N SER A 17 -17.48 -6.71 38.25
CA SER A 17 -17.86 -5.49 37.54
C SER A 17 -18.39 -5.86 36.15
N PRO A 18 -19.46 -5.25 35.64
CA PRO A 18 -19.99 -5.50 34.27
C PRO A 18 -18.91 -5.43 33.22
N LEU A 19 -17.89 -4.59 33.42
CA LEU A 19 -16.69 -4.44 32.60
C LEU A 19 -15.83 -5.71 32.54
N ALA A 20 -15.70 -6.50 33.64
CA ALA A 20 -14.91 -7.72 33.63
C ALA A 20 -15.59 -8.84 32.79
N ARG A 21 -16.92 -8.93 32.85
CA ARG A 21 -17.71 -9.86 32.04
C ARG A 21 -17.64 -9.47 30.55
N TYR A 22 -17.81 -8.18 30.27
CA TYR A 22 -17.69 -7.64 28.90
C TYR A 22 -16.30 -7.88 28.29
N ARG A 23 -15.24 -7.61 29.05
CA ARG A 23 -13.83 -7.89 28.59
C ARG A 23 -13.62 -9.37 28.31
N ARG A 24 -14.12 -10.27 29.15
CA ARG A 24 -14.01 -11.72 28.90
C ARG A 24 -14.76 -12.15 27.65
N GLN A 25 -15.97 -11.65 27.42
CA GLN A 25 -16.73 -11.92 26.20
C GLN A 25 -16.02 -11.38 24.97
N LEU A 26 -15.46 -10.17 25.03
CA LEU A 26 -14.68 -9.58 23.95
C LEU A 26 -13.48 -10.47 23.60
N TRP A 27 -12.70 -10.90 24.59
CA TRP A 27 -11.55 -11.78 24.34
C TRP A 27 -11.95 -13.14 23.76
N LEU A 28 -13.05 -13.72 24.21
CA LEU A 28 -13.56 -14.98 23.66
C LEU A 28 -14.01 -14.85 22.21
N LEU A 29 -14.62 -13.73 21.82
CA LEU A 29 -15.01 -13.44 20.44
C LEU A 29 -13.80 -13.13 19.54
N LEU A 30 -12.78 -12.46 20.09
CA LEU A 30 -11.56 -12.14 19.34
C LEU A 30 -10.58 -13.31 19.27
N ALA A 31 -10.64 -14.27 20.19
CA ALA A 31 -9.67 -15.38 20.28
C ALA A 31 -9.50 -16.19 18.98
N PRO A 32 -10.57 -16.62 18.28
CA PRO A 32 -10.41 -17.36 17.02
C PRO A 32 -9.74 -16.54 15.93
N PHE A 33 -10.06 -15.24 15.82
CA PHE A 33 -9.41 -14.33 14.88
C PHE A 33 -7.93 -14.14 15.23
N LEU A 34 -7.61 -13.87 16.49
CA LEU A 34 -6.23 -13.67 16.95
C LEU A 34 -5.40 -14.95 16.79
N ALA A 35 -5.97 -16.11 17.10
CA ALA A 35 -5.32 -17.40 16.92
C ALA A 35 -5.04 -17.65 15.42
N GLY A 36 -6.03 -17.41 14.55
CA GLY A 36 -5.86 -17.52 13.11
C GLY A 36 -4.78 -16.56 12.58
N ALA A 37 -4.80 -15.29 12.99
CA ALA A 37 -3.80 -14.31 12.60
C ALA A 37 -2.39 -14.70 13.08
N LEU A 38 -2.27 -15.18 14.32
CA LEU A 38 -0.98 -15.63 14.85
C LEU A 38 -0.44 -16.87 14.10
N LEU A 39 -1.29 -17.86 13.83
CA LEU A 39 -0.89 -19.09 13.19
C LEU A 39 -0.65 -18.93 11.68
N LEU A 40 -1.47 -18.15 10.98
CA LEU A 40 -1.42 -18.06 9.52
C LEU A 40 -0.59 -16.89 9.01
N ILE A 41 -0.36 -15.86 9.81
CA ILE A 41 0.43 -14.69 9.43
C ILE A 41 1.69 -14.58 10.32
N GLY A 42 1.50 -14.56 11.63
CA GLY A 42 2.61 -14.32 12.57
C GLY A 42 3.65 -15.45 12.55
N LEU A 43 3.21 -16.70 12.62
CA LEU A 43 4.13 -17.85 12.63
C LEU A 43 4.93 -17.96 11.33
N PRO A 44 4.34 -17.92 10.10
CA PRO A 44 5.13 -17.92 8.87
C PRO A 44 6.09 -16.74 8.76
N ALA A 45 5.69 -15.56 9.21
CA ALA A 45 6.58 -14.38 9.23
C ALA A 45 7.79 -14.61 10.14
N LEU A 46 7.58 -15.11 11.37
CA LEU A 46 8.66 -15.43 12.29
C LEU A 46 9.58 -16.52 11.76
N LEU A 47 9.01 -17.57 11.13
CA LEU A 47 9.79 -18.61 10.46
C LEU A 47 10.65 -18.05 9.33
N THR A 48 10.10 -17.15 8.51
CA THR A 48 10.85 -16.46 7.45
C THR A 48 12.02 -15.68 8.02
N PHE A 49 11.81 -14.90 9.10
CA PHE A 49 12.92 -14.22 9.79
C PHE A 49 13.97 -15.20 10.32
N GLY A 50 13.56 -16.34 10.88
CA GLY A 50 14.48 -17.38 11.34
C GLY A 50 15.27 -18.02 10.19
N LEU A 51 14.61 -18.34 9.08
CA LEU A 51 15.24 -18.92 7.88
C LEU A 51 16.26 -17.98 7.22
N ALA A 52 16.11 -16.68 7.37
CA ALA A 52 17.08 -15.69 6.87
C ALA A 52 18.51 -15.93 7.41
N PHE A 53 18.62 -16.52 8.59
CA PHE A 53 19.91 -16.83 9.25
C PHE A 53 20.37 -18.28 9.02
N THR A 54 19.68 -19.02 8.13
CA THR A 54 20.00 -20.42 7.85
C THR A 54 20.33 -20.62 6.37
N ARG A 55 21.21 -21.58 6.10
CA ARG A 55 21.35 -22.15 4.76
C ARG A 55 20.24 -23.18 4.58
N TYR A 56 19.28 -22.86 3.73
CA TYR A 56 18.11 -23.70 3.48
C TYR A 56 17.73 -23.68 2.01
N ASP A 57 17.58 -24.88 1.41
CA ASP A 57 17.28 -25.12 0.00
C ASP A 57 15.99 -25.94 -0.22
N ALA A 58 15.18 -26.13 0.83
CA ALA A 58 14.00 -26.99 0.86
C ALA A 58 14.24 -28.50 0.68
N LEU A 59 15.45 -28.91 0.32
CA LEU A 59 15.81 -30.31 0.10
C LEU A 59 16.54 -30.91 1.31
N THR A 60 17.33 -30.09 1.99
CA THR A 60 18.10 -30.46 3.17
C THR A 60 17.57 -29.71 4.40
N PRO A 61 17.75 -30.27 5.63
CA PRO A 61 17.39 -29.54 6.84
C PRO A 61 18.11 -28.19 6.94
N PRO A 62 17.46 -27.15 7.48
CA PRO A 62 18.07 -25.83 7.61
C PRO A 62 19.29 -25.87 8.56
N VAL A 63 20.42 -25.36 8.10
CA VAL A 63 21.66 -25.27 8.88
C VAL A 63 21.94 -23.81 9.21
N TRP A 64 22.20 -23.52 10.49
CA TRP A 64 22.49 -22.18 10.93
C TRP A 64 23.74 -21.59 10.23
N SER A 65 23.60 -20.45 9.58
CA SER A 65 24.68 -19.77 8.85
C SER A 65 24.94 -18.33 9.33
N GLY A 66 24.23 -17.87 10.36
CA GLY A 66 24.35 -16.52 10.88
C GLY A 66 24.08 -15.45 9.80
N TRP A 67 24.97 -14.50 9.64
CA TRP A 67 24.84 -13.39 8.70
C TRP A 67 25.28 -13.69 7.26
N ALA A 68 25.66 -14.92 6.95
CA ALA A 68 26.23 -15.29 5.64
C ALA A 68 25.29 -14.96 4.46
N ASN A 69 23.97 -15.19 4.62
CA ASN A 69 23.01 -14.86 3.58
C ASN A 69 22.96 -13.35 3.29
N PHE A 70 22.95 -12.52 4.34
CA PHE A 70 22.93 -11.07 4.21
C PHE A 70 24.20 -10.58 3.52
N ALA A 71 25.38 -11.07 3.92
CA ALA A 71 26.63 -10.72 3.29
C ALA A 71 26.66 -11.10 1.79
N ALA A 72 26.20 -12.32 1.47
CA ALA A 72 26.13 -12.78 0.08
C ALA A 72 25.20 -11.94 -0.79
N ILE A 73 24.03 -11.54 -0.27
CA ILE A 73 23.05 -10.72 -0.98
C ILE A 73 23.59 -9.31 -1.23
N LEU A 74 24.16 -8.68 -0.22
CA LEU A 74 24.66 -7.30 -0.31
C LEU A 74 25.86 -7.15 -1.26
N GLN A 75 26.55 -8.24 -1.59
CA GLN A 75 27.64 -8.28 -2.58
C GLN A 75 27.12 -8.47 -4.02
N ARG A 76 25.85 -8.81 -4.21
CA ARG A 76 25.27 -9.07 -5.55
C ARG A 76 24.75 -7.79 -6.17
N GLU A 77 25.25 -7.46 -7.36
CA GLU A 77 24.80 -6.28 -8.12
C GLU A 77 23.30 -6.31 -8.40
N VAL A 78 22.75 -7.48 -8.76
CA VAL A 78 21.32 -7.65 -9.07
C VAL A 78 20.42 -7.27 -7.88
N PHE A 79 20.86 -7.49 -6.64
CA PHE A 79 20.11 -7.06 -5.47
C PHE A 79 19.95 -5.53 -5.43
N TRP A 80 21.01 -4.79 -5.70
CA TRP A 80 20.97 -3.32 -5.70
C TRP A 80 20.19 -2.75 -6.88
N ILE A 81 20.25 -3.40 -8.05
CA ILE A 81 19.40 -3.07 -9.19
C ILE A 81 17.93 -3.26 -8.82
N ALA A 82 17.57 -4.41 -8.25
CA ALA A 82 16.21 -4.70 -7.81
C ALA A 82 15.72 -3.75 -6.71
N ALA A 83 16.57 -3.41 -5.74
CA ALA A 83 16.27 -2.46 -4.68
C ALA A 83 16.01 -1.05 -5.24
N ARG A 84 16.88 -0.57 -6.13
CA ARG A 84 16.69 0.72 -6.81
C ARG A 84 15.41 0.74 -7.64
N ASN A 85 15.19 -0.29 -8.44
CA ASN A 85 13.99 -0.38 -9.29
C ASN A 85 12.72 -0.40 -8.43
N THR A 86 12.72 -1.15 -7.30
CA THR A 86 11.60 -1.17 -6.36
C THR A 86 11.33 0.21 -5.77
N LEU A 87 12.37 0.93 -5.37
CA LEU A 87 12.24 2.28 -4.81
C LEU A 87 11.68 3.28 -5.84
N VAL A 88 12.24 3.25 -7.07
CA VAL A 88 11.78 4.11 -8.18
C VAL A 88 10.33 3.78 -8.53
N PHE A 89 10.01 2.49 -8.68
CA PHE A 89 8.65 2.04 -8.97
C PHE A 89 7.67 2.47 -7.89
N ALA A 90 7.95 2.15 -6.61
CA ALA A 90 7.06 2.45 -5.51
C ALA A 90 6.83 3.97 -5.35
N GLY A 91 7.90 4.77 -5.41
CA GLY A 91 7.80 6.22 -5.31
C GLY A 91 7.03 6.86 -6.46
N ALA A 92 7.34 6.49 -7.70
CA ALA A 92 6.70 7.06 -8.89
C ALA A 92 5.24 6.59 -9.01
N ALA A 93 4.96 5.30 -8.80
CA ALA A 93 3.60 4.77 -8.85
C ALA A 93 2.71 5.42 -7.78
N ALA A 94 3.16 5.47 -6.52
CA ALA A 94 2.41 6.09 -5.44
C ALA A 94 2.14 7.59 -5.70
N LEU A 95 3.13 8.33 -6.20
CA LEU A 95 2.95 9.74 -6.54
C LEU A 95 1.88 9.92 -7.62
N LEU A 96 1.95 9.16 -8.71
CA LEU A 96 0.99 9.24 -9.81
C LEU A 96 -0.41 8.79 -9.36
N GLN A 97 -0.52 7.74 -8.54
CA GLN A 97 -1.79 7.27 -7.97
C GLN A 97 -2.44 8.35 -7.10
N VAL A 98 -1.69 8.96 -6.18
CA VAL A 98 -2.23 10.01 -5.30
C VAL A 98 -2.64 11.25 -6.08
N LEU A 99 -1.82 11.69 -7.04
CA LEU A 99 -2.17 12.84 -7.90
C LEU A 99 -3.38 12.55 -8.78
N GLY A 100 -3.44 11.35 -9.39
CA GLY A 100 -4.59 10.89 -10.17
C GLY A 100 -5.87 10.78 -9.32
N ALA A 101 -5.76 10.20 -8.13
CA ALA A 101 -6.86 10.07 -7.18
C ALA A 101 -7.38 11.44 -6.74
N LEU A 102 -6.49 12.40 -6.44
CA LEU A 102 -6.86 13.77 -6.10
C LEU A 102 -7.57 14.46 -7.26
N GLY A 103 -6.99 14.40 -8.47
CA GLY A 103 -7.59 14.99 -9.67
C GLY A 103 -9.00 14.45 -9.91
N LEU A 104 -9.18 13.13 -9.87
CA LEU A 104 -10.48 12.50 -10.05
C LEU A 104 -11.45 12.78 -8.89
N ALA A 105 -10.97 12.82 -7.65
CA ALA A 105 -11.78 13.18 -6.50
C ALA A 105 -12.33 14.61 -6.62
N LEU A 106 -11.51 15.56 -7.07
CA LEU A 106 -11.94 16.93 -7.28
C LEU A 106 -12.96 17.08 -8.43
N LEU A 107 -12.76 16.33 -9.51
CA LEU A 107 -13.66 16.34 -10.67
C LEU A 107 -15.00 15.64 -10.39
N LEU A 108 -14.96 14.52 -9.67
CA LEU A 108 -16.12 13.68 -9.43
C LEU A 108 -16.80 13.92 -8.07
N HIS A 109 -16.30 14.86 -7.25
CA HIS A 109 -16.92 15.22 -5.98
C HIS A 109 -18.33 15.81 -6.12
N PRO A 110 -18.60 16.75 -7.05
CA PRO A 110 -19.93 17.35 -7.15
C PRO A 110 -21.01 16.31 -7.46
N ALA A 111 -22.12 16.36 -6.72
CA ALA A 111 -23.28 15.52 -6.99
C ALA A 111 -23.97 15.96 -8.29
N ARG A 112 -23.66 15.31 -9.40
CA ARG A 112 -24.27 15.49 -10.71
C ARG A 112 -24.91 14.20 -11.18
N ARG A 113 -25.91 14.30 -12.04
CA ARG A 113 -26.53 13.13 -12.67
C ARG A 113 -25.45 12.30 -13.39
N GLY A 114 -25.38 11.00 -13.11
CA GLY A 114 -24.42 10.07 -13.73
C GLY A 114 -23.04 9.99 -13.09
N VAL A 115 -22.64 10.88 -12.17
CA VAL A 115 -21.32 10.85 -11.53
C VAL A 115 -21.01 9.51 -10.84
N HIS A 116 -22.01 8.84 -10.30
CA HIS A 116 -21.86 7.51 -9.70
C HIS A 116 -21.38 6.44 -10.69
N LEU A 117 -21.78 6.53 -11.97
CA LEU A 117 -21.31 5.63 -13.02
C LEU A 117 -19.80 5.83 -13.30
N TYR A 118 -19.36 7.09 -13.38
CA TYR A 118 -17.94 7.40 -13.55
C TYR A 118 -17.11 6.94 -12.34
N ARG A 119 -17.59 7.17 -11.10
CA ARG A 119 -16.95 6.66 -9.90
C ARG A 119 -16.85 5.13 -9.91
N GLY A 120 -17.94 4.45 -10.31
CA GLY A 120 -17.97 2.99 -10.46
C GLY A 120 -16.98 2.50 -11.52
N GLY A 121 -16.92 3.14 -12.69
CA GLY A 121 -16.00 2.80 -13.76
C GLY A 121 -14.54 2.95 -13.38
N VAL A 122 -14.18 4.05 -12.69
CA VAL A 122 -12.81 4.24 -12.17
C VAL A 122 -12.50 3.22 -11.07
N TYR A 123 -13.44 2.95 -10.17
CA TYR A 123 -13.25 1.97 -9.10
C TYR A 123 -13.12 0.54 -9.61
N LEU A 124 -13.72 0.22 -10.76
CA LEU A 124 -13.64 -1.10 -11.38
C LEU A 124 -12.20 -1.55 -11.61
N THR A 125 -11.28 -0.62 -11.95
CA THR A 125 -9.85 -0.95 -12.16
C THR A 125 -9.18 -1.51 -10.90
N THR A 126 -9.68 -1.18 -9.72
CA THR A 126 -9.17 -1.66 -8.43
C THR A 126 -9.71 -3.04 -8.05
N ILE A 127 -10.88 -3.42 -8.57
CA ILE A 127 -11.52 -4.72 -8.26
C ILE A 127 -10.95 -5.85 -9.14
N LEU A 128 -10.37 -5.50 -10.29
CA LEU A 128 -9.82 -6.50 -11.20
C LEU A 128 -8.72 -7.32 -10.52
N PRO A 129 -8.75 -8.67 -10.64
CA PRO A 129 -7.66 -9.52 -10.18
C PRO A 129 -6.33 -9.13 -10.83
N ASP A 130 -5.22 -9.16 -10.07
CA ASP A 130 -3.91 -8.71 -10.54
C ASP A 130 -3.47 -9.39 -11.83
N VAL A 131 -3.72 -10.68 -11.98
CA VAL A 131 -3.39 -11.45 -13.19
C VAL A 131 -4.15 -10.92 -14.40
N ALA A 132 -5.47 -10.73 -14.28
CA ALA A 132 -6.30 -10.22 -15.37
C ALA A 132 -5.87 -8.79 -15.75
N TYR A 133 -5.59 -7.96 -14.76
CA TYR A 133 -5.13 -6.60 -14.96
C TYR A 133 -3.78 -6.56 -15.69
N ALA A 134 -2.82 -7.39 -15.30
CA ALA A 134 -1.53 -7.51 -15.96
C ALA A 134 -1.67 -7.99 -17.43
N LEU A 135 -2.55 -8.97 -17.70
CA LEU A 135 -2.80 -9.46 -19.07
C LEU A 135 -3.42 -8.40 -19.97
N ILE A 136 -4.36 -7.58 -19.43
CA ILE A 136 -4.94 -6.45 -20.17
C ILE A 136 -3.83 -5.47 -20.58
N TRP A 137 -2.95 -5.09 -19.63
CA TRP A 137 -1.86 -4.15 -19.92
C TRP A 137 -0.78 -4.75 -20.81
N LEU A 138 -0.49 -6.06 -20.70
CA LEU A 138 0.39 -6.77 -21.62
C LEU A 138 -0.11 -6.67 -23.07
N TRP A 139 -1.43 -6.82 -23.28
CA TRP A 139 -2.05 -6.63 -24.56
C TRP A 139 -2.02 -5.17 -25.03
N LEU A 140 -2.36 -4.21 -24.13
CA LEU A 140 -2.34 -2.78 -24.45
C LEU A 140 -0.95 -2.29 -24.88
N PHE A 141 0.10 -2.77 -24.23
CA PHE A 141 1.50 -2.43 -24.51
C PHE A 141 2.17 -3.32 -25.56
N ASN A 142 1.42 -4.18 -26.26
CA ASN A 142 2.01 -4.97 -27.33
C ASN A 142 2.54 -4.04 -28.42
N PRO A 143 3.84 -4.14 -28.83
CA PRO A 143 4.43 -3.20 -29.78
C PRO A 143 3.86 -3.31 -31.20
N LEU A 144 3.33 -4.48 -31.59
CA LEU A 144 2.89 -4.75 -32.97
C LEU A 144 1.39 -4.44 -33.19
N TYR A 145 0.54 -4.87 -32.25
CA TYR A 145 -0.92 -4.78 -32.41
C TYR A 145 -1.62 -4.18 -31.18
N GLY A 146 -0.85 -3.67 -30.23
CA GLY A 146 -1.42 -3.06 -29.04
C GLY A 146 -2.11 -1.74 -29.33
N PRO A 147 -3.32 -1.52 -28.73
CA PRO A 147 -4.10 -0.30 -28.96
C PRO A 147 -3.33 0.99 -28.70
N VAL A 148 -2.39 1.00 -27.74
CA VAL A 148 -1.59 2.18 -27.41
C VAL A 148 -0.73 2.58 -28.63
N ASN A 149 -0.01 1.65 -29.23
CA ASN A 149 0.81 1.93 -30.41
C ASN A 149 0.00 2.21 -31.66
N LEU A 150 -1.18 1.59 -31.81
CA LEU A 150 -2.10 1.91 -32.93
C LEU A 150 -2.56 3.37 -32.85
N VAL A 151 -2.92 3.86 -31.68
CA VAL A 151 -3.32 5.26 -31.48
C VAL A 151 -2.13 6.20 -31.68
N LEU A 152 -0.95 5.90 -31.13
CA LEU A 152 0.25 6.71 -31.31
C LEU A 152 0.65 6.80 -32.79
N GLY A 153 0.65 5.70 -33.52
CA GLY A 153 0.94 5.66 -34.95
C GLY A 153 -0.10 6.45 -35.77
N GLY A 154 -1.40 6.37 -35.41
CA GLY A 154 -2.48 7.13 -36.05
C GLY A 154 -2.33 8.66 -35.93
N ILE A 155 -1.64 9.15 -34.90
CA ILE A 155 -1.37 10.58 -34.69
C ILE A 155 0.09 10.97 -35.01
N GLY A 156 0.85 10.06 -35.61
CA GLY A 156 2.23 10.31 -36.05
C GLY A 156 3.28 10.36 -34.94
N LEU A 157 2.98 9.80 -33.76
CA LEU A 157 3.93 9.71 -32.64
C LEU A 157 4.76 8.40 -32.71
N PRO A 158 5.97 8.39 -32.11
CA PRO A 158 6.80 7.19 -32.00
C PRO A 158 6.04 6.05 -31.29
N GLN A 159 6.28 4.82 -31.77
CA GLN A 159 5.69 3.60 -31.22
C GLN A 159 6.75 2.85 -30.41
N PRO A 160 6.84 3.07 -29.08
CA PRO A 160 7.85 2.43 -28.25
C PRO A 160 7.65 0.92 -28.16
N ALA A 161 8.73 0.19 -27.94
CA ALA A 161 8.70 -1.22 -27.61
C ALA A 161 8.49 -1.45 -26.10
N TRP A 162 7.47 -0.83 -25.55
CA TRP A 162 7.09 -0.65 -24.13
C TRP A 162 7.76 -1.58 -23.12
N LEU A 163 7.59 -2.91 -23.27
CA LEU A 163 8.03 -3.91 -22.31
C LEU A 163 9.34 -4.62 -22.74
N ILE A 164 9.84 -4.34 -23.96
CA ILE A 164 10.98 -5.02 -24.56
C ILE A 164 12.24 -4.14 -24.49
N ASP A 165 12.08 -2.82 -24.51
CA ASP A 165 13.19 -1.86 -24.37
C ASP A 165 13.47 -1.58 -22.88
N PRO A 166 14.73 -1.71 -22.41
CA PRO A 166 15.12 -1.40 -21.03
C PRO A 166 14.73 0.00 -20.57
N ALA A 167 14.74 0.99 -21.48
CA ALA A 167 14.42 2.37 -21.14
C ALA A 167 12.92 2.60 -20.87
N THR A 168 12.05 1.81 -21.51
CA THR A 168 10.60 1.98 -21.42
C THR A 168 9.90 0.96 -20.53
N ALA A 169 10.54 -0.18 -20.24
CA ALA A 169 9.90 -1.28 -19.52
C ALA A 169 9.45 -0.90 -18.09
N LEU A 170 10.32 -0.32 -17.27
CA LEU A 170 9.95 0.12 -15.93
C LEU A 170 8.94 1.27 -15.93
N PRO A 171 9.08 2.33 -16.75
CA PRO A 171 8.05 3.35 -16.96
C PRO A 171 6.68 2.78 -17.36
N SER A 172 6.64 1.73 -18.20
CA SER A 172 5.38 1.07 -18.59
C SER A 172 4.68 0.41 -17.40
N LEU A 173 5.43 -0.29 -16.54
CA LEU A 173 4.88 -0.85 -15.31
C LEU A 173 4.38 0.24 -14.35
N ILE A 174 5.11 1.35 -14.24
CA ILE A 174 4.68 2.52 -13.44
C ILE A 174 3.40 3.12 -14.00
N ALA A 175 3.31 3.29 -15.33
CA ALA A 175 2.10 3.78 -15.98
C ALA A 175 0.90 2.86 -15.70
N MET A 176 1.06 1.54 -15.86
CA MET A 176 0.03 0.56 -15.49
C MET A 176 -0.43 0.74 -14.03
N ALA A 177 0.51 0.82 -13.10
CA ALA A 177 0.19 0.99 -11.68
C ALA A 177 -0.55 2.30 -11.42
N ALA A 178 -0.18 3.39 -12.11
CA ALA A 178 -0.79 4.71 -11.96
C ALA A 178 -2.29 4.74 -12.30
N PHE A 179 -2.81 3.80 -13.09
CA PHE A 179 -4.25 3.73 -13.40
C PHE A 179 -5.11 3.09 -12.28
N ARG A 180 -4.50 2.52 -11.24
CA ARG A 180 -5.22 1.98 -10.06
C ARG A 180 -5.55 3.08 -9.03
N VAL A 181 -6.23 4.11 -9.46
CA VAL A 181 -6.56 5.28 -8.62
C VAL A 181 -7.91 5.19 -7.90
N GLY A 182 -8.71 4.16 -8.17
CA GLY A 182 -10.12 4.09 -7.76
C GLY A 182 -10.33 4.14 -6.26
N GLU A 183 -9.57 3.38 -5.48
CA GLU A 183 -9.67 3.36 -4.03
C GLU A 183 -9.25 4.71 -3.41
N GLY A 184 -8.10 5.25 -3.82
CA GLY A 184 -7.62 6.57 -3.37
C GLY A 184 -8.62 7.68 -3.71
N MET A 185 -9.22 7.65 -4.91
CA MET A 185 -10.27 8.60 -5.31
C MET A 185 -11.47 8.55 -4.36
N LEU A 186 -11.99 7.37 -4.02
CA LEU A 186 -13.13 7.25 -3.11
C LEU A 186 -12.80 7.73 -1.70
N LEU A 187 -11.60 7.39 -1.19
CA LEU A 187 -11.13 7.87 0.12
C LEU A 187 -11.03 9.40 0.15
N LEU A 188 -10.49 10.03 -0.90
CA LEU A 188 -10.39 11.49 -0.97
C LEU A 188 -11.75 12.16 -1.16
N ILE A 189 -12.70 11.54 -1.87
CA ILE A 189 -14.09 12.03 -1.94
C ILE A 189 -14.71 11.99 -0.54
N ALA A 190 -14.56 10.91 0.21
CA ALA A 190 -15.07 10.78 1.58
C ALA A 190 -14.40 11.79 2.53
N ALA A 191 -13.07 11.91 2.47
CA ALA A 191 -12.33 12.90 3.26
C ALA A 191 -12.83 14.33 3.00
N ARG A 192 -13.05 14.69 1.72
CA ARG A 192 -13.57 16.00 1.36
C ARG A 192 -15.00 16.22 1.83
N GLN A 193 -15.85 15.19 1.83
CA GLN A 193 -17.22 15.28 2.35
C GLN A 193 -17.27 15.47 3.87
N ALA A 194 -16.25 15.02 4.58
CA ALA A 194 -16.12 15.20 6.03
C ALA A 194 -15.69 16.63 6.42
N LEU A 195 -15.20 17.44 5.47
CA LEU A 195 -14.79 18.82 5.75
C LEU A 195 -16.03 19.72 6.03
N PRO A 196 -15.97 20.58 7.07
CA PRO A 196 -17.10 21.43 7.43
C PRO A 196 -17.50 22.37 6.29
N ALA A 197 -18.77 22.34 5.89
CA ALA A 197 -19.30 23.21 4.83
C ALA A 197 -19.17 24.68 5.16
N ALA A 198 -19.13 25.02 6.47
CA ALA A 198 -18.99 26.41 6.95
C ALA A 198 -17.74 27.10 6.40
N TYR A 199 -16.60 26.40 6.27
CA TYR A 199 -15.37 26.97 5.71
C TYR A 199 -15.56 27.42 4.27
N TYR A 200 -16.27 26.63 3.48
CA TYR A 200 -16.54 26.93 2.08
C TYR A 200 -17.56 28.08 1.93
N GLN A 201 -18.57 28.11 2.80
CA GLN A 201 -19.59 29.16 2.82
C GLN A 201 -19.00 30.54 3.21
N ALA A 202 -18.18 30.56 4.27
CA ALA A 202 -17.47 31.77 4.68
C ALA A 202 -16.58 32.33 3.57
N ALA A 203 -15.77 31.47 2.94
CA ALA A 203 -14.90 31.87 1.85
C ALA A 203 -15.68 32.40 0.63
N MET A 204 -16.86 31.84 0.33
CA MET A 204 -17.71 32.34 -0.75
C MET A 204 -18.31 33.73 -0.40
N LEU A 205 -18.66 33.97 0.87
CA LEU A 205 -19.13 35.26 1.33
C LEU A 205 -18.03 36.35 1.24
N ASP A 206 -16.77 35.93 1.48
CA ASP A 206 -15.59 36.80 1.33
C ASP A 206 -15.19 37.01 -0.15
N GLY A 207 -15.96 36.47 -1.11
CA GLY A 207 -15.68 36.61 -2.54
C GLY A 207 -14.53 35.73 -3.07
N ALA A 208 -14.10 34.71 -2.33
CA ALA A 208 -12.99 33.87 -2.75
C ALA A 208 -13.34 33.05 -4.02
N GLY A 209 -12.47 33.14 -5.03
CA GLY A 209 -12.57 32.32 -6.24
C GLY A 209 -12.23 30.84 -6.00
N ARG A 210 -12.62 29.98 -6.93
CA ARG A 210 -12.43 28.51 -6.83
C ARG A 210 -10.99 28.10 -6.56
N TRP A 211 -10.01 28.77 -7.17
CA TRP A 211 -8.59 28.49 -6.96
C TRP A 211 -8.13 28.91 -5.56
N ALA A 212 -8.59 30.05 -5.04
CA ALA A 212 -8.29 30.49 -3.68
C ALA A 212 -8.84 29.51 -2.65
N ILE A 213 -10.09 29.05 -2.82
CA ILE A 213 -10.73 28.02 -1.98
C ILE A 213 -9.93 26.71 -2.04
N PHE A 214 -9.52 26.27 -3.23
CA PHE A 214 -8.70 25.06 -3.37
C PHE A 214 -7.38 25.20 -2.62
N ARG A 215 -6.62 26.27 -2.89
CA ARG A 215 -5.27 26.46 -2.35
C ARG A 215 -5.23 26.67 -0.84
N HIS A 216 -6.21 27.40 -0.28
CA HIS A 216 -6.17 27.83 1.12
C HIS A 216 -7.08 27.02 2.04
N ILE A 217 -8.05 26.27 1.51
CA ILE A 217 -8.98 25.46 2.31
C ILE A 217 -8.85 23.99 1.94
N THR A 218 -9.17 23.63 0.68
CA THR A 218 -9.27 22.21 0.28
C THR A 218 -7.92 21.51 0.36
N TRP A 219 -6.88 22.09 -0.24
CA TRP A 219 -5.56 21.49 -0.27
C TRP A 219 -4.96 21.29 1.13
N PRO A 220 -4.87 22.29 2.00
CA PRO A 220 -4.29 22.11 3.34
C PRO A 220 -5.04 21.07 4.19
N LEU A 221 -6.37 21.07 4.10
CA LEU A 221 -7.20 20.13 4.87
C LEU A 221 -7.14 18.70 4.31
N LEU A 222 -6.81 18.51 3.02
CA LEU A 222 -6.62 17.18 2.42
C LEU A 222 -5.17 16.67 2.54
N VAL A 223 -4.18 17.51 2.82
CA VAL A 223 -2.77 17.10 2.93
C VAL A 223 -2.56 15.90 3.86
N PRO A 224 -3.14 15.80 5.04
CA PRO A 224 -2.98 14.63 5.90
C PRO A 224 -3.46 13.33 5.24
N TRP A 225 -4.59 13.38 4.53
CA TRP A 225 -5.16 12.25 3.80
C TRP A 225 -4.29 11.87 2.59
N LEU A 226 -3.75 12.87 1.88
CA LEU A 226 -2.82 12.63 0.75
C LEU A 226 -1.53 11.98 1.22
N LEU A 227 -0.98 12.43 2.35
CA LEU A 227 0.22 11.83 2.94
C LEU A 227 -0.05 10.39 3.42
N LEU A 228 -1.18 10.14 4.05
CA LEU A 228 -1.58 8.79 4.45
C LEU A 228 -1.68 7.86 3.24
N LEU A 229 -2.35 8.29 2.17
CA LEU A 229 -2.46 7.54 0.93
C LEU A 229 -1.09 7.31 0.30
N PHE A 230 -0.25 8.33 0.22
CA PHE A 230 1.08 8.23 -0.37
C PHE A 230 1.96 7.21 0.36
N VAL A 231 1.97 7.24 1.69
CA VAL A 231 2.73 6.27 2.51
C VAL A 231 2.18 4.86 2.31
N ARG A 232 0.84 4.70 2.36
CA ARG A 232 0.18 3.42 2.11
C ARG A 232 0.55 2.87 0.74
N ASP A 233 0.44 3.71 -0.30
CA ASP A 233 0.66 3.28 -1.68
C ASP A 233 2.14 2.93 -1.95
N ILE A 234 3.10 3.62 -1.34
CA ILE A 234 4.51 3.22 -1.35
C ILE A 234 4.68 1.83 -0.73
N VAL A 235 4.10 1.60 0.46
CA VAL A 235 4.21 0.30 1.14
C VAL A 235 3.60 -0.80 0.28
N VAL A 236 2.40 -0.60 -0.24
CA VAL A 236 1.72 -1.56 -1.11
C VAL A 236 2.54 -1.82 -2.38
N ALA A 237 2.99 -0.78 -3.08
CA ALA A 237 3.79 -0.91 -4.28
C ALA A 237 5.13 -1.61 -4.05
N ALA A 238 5.76 -1.44 -2.88
CA ALA A 238 7.04 -2.07 -2.57
C ALA A 238 6.97 -3.59 -2.41
N HIS A 239 5.80 -4.16 -2.05
CA HIS A 239 5.69 -5.60 -1.78
C HIS A 239 4.70 -6.36 -2.67
N SER A 240 3.74 -5.71 -3.34
CA SER A 240 2.65 -6.39 -4.08
C SER A 240 2.83 -6.43 -5.60
N THR A 241 4.01 -6.07 -6.13
CA THR A 241 4.24 -5.92 -7.58
C THR A 241 4.69 -7.21 -8.29
N PHE A 242 4.81 -8.31 -7.58
CA PHE A 242 5.27 -9.59 -8.12
C PHE A 242 4.51 -10.00 -9.38
N THR A 243 3.17 -10.03 -9.33
CA THR A 243 2.32 -10.54 -10.42
C THR A 243 2.52 -9.78 -11.73
N ALA A 244 2.62 -8.45 -11.67
CA ALA A 244 2.82 -7.62 -12.84
C ALA A 244 4.17 -7.89 -13.50
N VAL A 245 5.25 -7.91 -12.72
CA VAL A 245 6.59 -8.19 -13.23
C VAL A 245 6.66 -9.61 -13.80
N PHE A 246 6.15 -10.61 -13.08
CA PHE A 246 6.18 -12.02 -13.49
C PHE A 246 5.48 -12.25 -14.83
N ILE A 247 4.29 -11.67 -15.02
CA ILE A 247 3.48 -11.89 -16.22
C ILE A 247 3.95 -11.06 -17.39
N MET A 248 4.31 -9.78 -17.18
CA MET A 248 4.52 -8.85 -18.27
C MET A 248 5.96 -8.83 -18.78
N THR A 249 6.96 -9.00 -17.92
CA THR A 249 8.36 -8.79 -18.27
C THR A 249 9.32 -9.89 -17.82
N GLY A 250 8.93 -10.71 -16.82
CA GLY A 250 9.82 -11.69 -16.20
C GLY A 250 11.10 -11.06 -15.63
N GLY A 251 11.01 -9.80 -15.13
CA GLY A 251 12.18 -9.06 -14.63
C GLY A 251 13.05 -8.38 -15.68
N GLY A 252 12.82 -8.68 -16.98
CA GLY A 252 13.59 -8.17 -18.11
C GLY A 252 13.11 -6.82 -18.66
N PRO A 253 13.73 -6.37 -19.76
CA PRO A 253 14.99 -6.86 -20.31
C PRO A 253 16.20 -6.43 -19.45
N GLY A 254 17.22 -7.29 -19.36
CA GLY A 254 18.48 -6.94 -18.67
C GLY A 254 18.32 -6.44 -17.21
N TYR A 255 17.43 -7.05 -16.46
CA TYR A 255 17.06 -6.64 -15.07
C TYR A 255 16.36 -5.27 -14.97
N ALA A 256 15.95 -4.64 -16.07
CA ALA A 256 15.34 -3.31 -16.04
C ALA A 256 14.04 -3.24 -15.22
N THR A 257 13.29 -4.34 -15.13
CA THR A 257 12.05 -4.44 -14.35
C THR A 257 12.14 -5.43 -13.20
N THR A 258 13.33 -5.94 -12.87
CA THR A 258 13.53 -6.79 -11.71
C THR A 258 13.29 -5.96 -10.46
N LEU A 259 12.20 -6.25 -9.76
CA LEU A 259 11.85 -5.67 -8.45
C LEU A 259 12.17 -6.69 -7.34
N LEU A 260 12.37 -6.21 -6.12
CA LEU A 260 12.70 -7.09 -4.99
C LEU A 260 11.71 -8.24 -4.78
N PRO A 261 10.37 -8.05 -4.83
CA PRO A 261 9.43 -9.17 -4.69
C PRO A 261 9.60 -10.25 -5.76
N TYR A 262 9.94 -9.85 -6.99
CA TYR A 262 10.21 -10.78 -8.09
C TYR A 262 11.55 -11.51 -7.86
N LEU A 263 12.61 -10.81 -7.48
CA LEU A 263 13.91 -11.41 -7.18
C LEU A 263 13.84 -12.40 -6.01
N VAL A 264 13.06 -12.08 -4.97
CA VAL A 264 12.79 -12.99 -3.84
C VAL A 264 12.15 -14.29 -4.32
N PHE A 265 11.15 -14.19 -5.20
CA PHE A 265 10.49 -15.35 -5.77
C PHE A 265 11.48 -16.20 -6.60
N GLU A 266 12.26 -15.56 -7.46
CA GLU A 266 13.25 -16.22 -8.31
C GLU A 266 14.30 -16.96 -7.47
N GLU A 267 14.83 -16.34 -6.41
CA GLU A 267 15.79 -16.99 -5.51
C GLU A 267 15.17 -18.13 -4.72
N ALA A 268 13.92 -17.98 -4.26
CA ALA A 268 13.26 -19.01 -3.47
C ALA A 268 12.86 -20.22 -4.31
N PHE A 269 12.24 -20.00 -5.48
CA PHE A 269 11.55 -21.05 -6.22
C PHE A 269 12.30 -21.51 -7.48
N SER A 270 13.03 -20.62 -8.14
CA SER A 270 13.82 -20.99 -9.33
C SER A 270 15.22 -21.48 -8.96
N HIS A 271 15.84 -20.86 -7.95
CA HIS A 271 17.19 -21.21 -7.51
C HIS A 271 17.23 -22.07 -6.24
N LEU A 272 16.09 -22.31 -5.58
CA LEU A 272 15.95 -23.03 -4.32
C LEU A 272 16.84 -22.47 -3.19
N ARG A 273 17.12 -21.17 -3.19
CA ARG A 273 17.94 -20.48 -2.17
C ARG A 273 17.05 -19.80 -1.14
N ILE A 274 16.24 -20.60 -0.44
CA ILE A 274 15.19 -20.09 0.46
C ILE A 274 15.77 -19.23 1.59
N GLY A 275 16.93 -19.61 2.15
CA GLY A 275 17.60 -18.80 3.17
C GLY A 275 17.99 -17.39 2.66
N GLN A 276 18.47 -17.29 1.41
CA GLN A 276 18.79 -15.98 0.80
C GLN A 276 17.52 -15.18 0.47
N ALA A 277 16.49 -15.83 -0.09
CA ALA A 277 15.20 -15.19 -0.34
C ALA A 277 14.57 -14.64 0.94
N ALA A 278 14.61 -15.41 2.03
CA ALA A 278 14.16 -14.99 3.36
C ALA A 278 14.95 -13.78 3.89
N ALA A 279 16.28 -13.74 3.66
CA ALA A 279 17.10 -12.60 4.04
C ALA A 279 16.77 -11.34 3.20
N MET A 280 16.50 -11.47 1.89
CA MET A 280 16.02 -10.36 1.06
C MET A 280 14.67 -9.82 1.53
N LEU A 281 13.71 -10.72 1.87
CA LEU A 281 12.42 -10.33 2.44
C LEU A 281 12.57 -9.62 3.78
N THR A 282 13.48 -10.07 4.62
CA THR A 282 13.81 -9.44 5.91
C THR A 282 14.35 -8.02 5.70
N LEU A 283 15.25 -7.82 4.73
CA LEU A 283 15.78 -6.50 4.37
C LEU A 283 14.69 -5.58 3.81
N LEU A 284 13.84 -6.09 2.92
CA LEU A 284 12.71 -5.32 2.38
C LEU A 284 11.75 -4.90 3.50
N PHE A 285 11.38 -5.84 4.38
CA PHE A 285 10.51 -5.55 5.52
C PHE A 285 11.13 -4.51 6.47
N ALA A 286 12.43 -4.65 6.77
CA ALA A 286 13.16 -3.69 7.60
C ALA A 286 13.20 -2.29 6.96
N ALA A 287 13.40 -2.21 5.64
CA ALA A 287 13.38 -0.94 4.91
C ALA A 287 12.00 -0.28 4.95
N ILE A 288 10.93 -1.04 4.73
CA ILE A 288 9.54 -0.56 4.85
C ILE A 288 9.23 -0.10 6.28
N ALA A 289 9.59 -0.90 7.28
CA ALA A 289 9.37 -0.56 8.69
C ALA A 289 10.12 0.73 9.09
N LEU A 290 11.37 0.87 8.65
CA LEU A 290 12.17 2.08 8.88
C LEU A 290 11.56 3.30 8.18
N PHE A 291 11.10 3.15 6.94
CA PHE A 291 10.40 4.20 6.21
C PHE A 291 9.13 4.65 6.94
N VAL A 292 8.27 3.71 7.31
CA VAL A 292 7.02 4.02 8.05
C VAL A 292 7.32 4.68 9.39
N TRP A 293 8.32 4.17 10.14
CA TRP A 293 8.75 4.75 11.41
C TRP A 293 9.27 6.19 11.23
N PHE A 294 10.07 6.44 10.20
CA PHE A 294 10.59 7.78 9.90
C PHE A 294 9.46 8.75 9.56
N VAL A 295 8.53 8.32 8.71
CA VAL A 295 7.36 9.14 8.35
C VAL A 295 6.49 9.41 9.58
N TYR A 296 6.20 8.39 10.39
CA TYR A 296 5.44 8.55 11.62
C TYR A 296 6.09 9.58 12.57
N ARG A 297 7.42 9.49 12.78
CA ARG A 297 8.14 10.46 13.60
C ARG A 297 8.07 11.88 13.05
N ARG A 298 8.13 12.05 11.74
CA ARG A 298 8.06 13.38 11.10
C ARG A 298 6.65 13.94 11.09
N LEU A 299 5.64 13.12 10.84
CA LEU A 299 4.25 13.54 10.81
C LEU A 299 3.64 13.71 12.21
N GLY A 300 4.05 12.90 13.19
CA GLY A 300 3.62 13.06 14.59
C GLY A 300 4.04 14.39 15.22
N ALA A 301 5.04 15.07 14.64
CA ALA A 301 5.41 16.44 15.00
C ALA A 301 4.46 17.51 14.40
N TRP A 302 3.54 17.13 13.50
CA TRP A 302 2.55 18.03 12.87
C TRP A 302 1.20 18.02 13.62
N GLY A 303 1.23 17.61 14.90
CA GLY A 303 0.21 17.90 15.91
C GLY A 303 -1.24 17.85 15.42
N TYR A 304 -1.81 16.64 15.27
CA TYR A 304 -3.20 16.42 15.63
C TYR A 304 -3.27 16.05 17.13
N ALA A 305 -2.55 16.81 17.93
CA ALA A 305 -2.68 16.77 19.38
C ALA A 305 -3.67 17.88 19.77
N ASP A 306 -4.77 17.46 20.38
CA ASP A 306 -5.53 18.18 21.39
C ASP A 306 -6.61 19.20 21.00
N ASP A 307 -7.18 19.21 19.82
CA ASP A 307 -8.38 20.04 19.54
C ASP A 307 -9.53 19.24 18.85
N LEU A 308 -9.89 18.08 19.42
CA LEU A 308 -11.18 17.42 19.16
C LEU A 308 -11.90 17.09 20.46
#